data_f7c130e4660ed3bd977176f895f59d6e
#
_entry.id   f7c130e4660ed3bd977176f895f59d6e
#
_cell.length_a   1.000
_cell.length_b   1.000
_cell.length_c   1.000
_cell.angle_alpha   90.00
_cell.angle_beta   90.00
_cell.angle_gamma   90.00
#
_symmetry.space_group_name_H-M   'P 1'
#
loop_
_entity.id
_entity.type
_entity.pdbx_description
1 polymer ?
#
loop_
_entity_poly.entity_id
_entity_poly.type
_entity_poly.pdbx_seq_one_letter_code
_entity_poly.pdbx_strand_id
1 'polypeptide(L)'
;MHIHYYIYKASRVLLPLVIIGMAAVMETACTKRVRPTYITVADSIRHYYPVVSGEVLDLTYVVRNEGDDPFLIDDIQPSCGCIDAPKDIDAIPPHDSITLKFSFDTTKNIGYVRHSIRLFGNVLPRGMAILTFDVNVVPPSFDQPDYEEVHSQRRANNVEELVDGKASEKGYYTAPDASRDSRQHVRYPWRD
;
A
#
# COMPACT_ATOMS: atom_id res chain seq x y z
N MET A 1 42.33 68.70 -19.56
CA MET A 1 40.86 68.69 -19.22
C MET A 1 40.01 67.89 -20.19
N HIS A 2 40.45 67.59 -21.40
CA HIS A 2 39.71 66.81 -22.41
C HIS A 2 39.70 65.30 -22.22
N ILE A 3 40.74 64.73 -21.64
CA ILE A 3 40.86 63.25 -21.47
C ILE A 3 39.80 62.67 -20.47
N HIS A 4 39.56 63.39 -19.39
CA HIS A 4 38.49 62.93 -18.40
C HIS A 4 37.10 62.92 -18.99
N TYR A 5 36.78 63.80 -19.90
CA TYR A 5 35.47 63.86 -20.55
C TYR A 5 35.24 62.66 -21.50
N TYR A 6 36.22 62.23 -22.23
CA TYR A 6 36.16 61.06 -23.12
C TYR A 6 36.07 59.76 -22.35
N ILE A 7 36.81 59.62 -21.23
CA ILE A 7 36.76 58.44 -20.36
C ILE A 7 35.36 58.34 -19.75
N TYR A 8 34.78 59.43 -19.28
CA TYR A 8 33.45 59.42 -18.66
C TYR A 8 32.33 59.08 -19.67
N LYS A 9 32.43 59.57 -20.90
CA LYS A 9 31.50 59.24 -21.99
C LYS A 9 31.62 57.78 -22.45
N ALA A 10 32.83 57.25 -22.55
CA ALA A 10 33.07 55.85 -22.90
C ALA A 10 32.54 54.93 -21.81
N SER A 11 32.72 55.24 -20.51
CA SER A 11 32.22 54.45 -19.38
C SER A 11 30.72 54.39 -19.33
N ARG A 12 29.99 55.49 -19.71
CA ARG A 12 28.53 55.51 -19.73
C ARG A 12 27.91 54.63 -20.81
N VAL A 13 28.62 54.34 -21.87
CA VAL A 13 28.15 53.45 -22.94
C VAL A 13 28.62 52.02 -22.76
N LEU A 14 29.84 51.82 -22.26
CA LEU A 14 30.38 50.47 -22.01
C LEU A 14 29.70 49.74 -20.82
N LEU A 15 29.37 50.46 -19.76
CA LEU A 15 28.75 49.85 -18.57
C LEU A 15 27.39 49.22 -18.88
N PRO A 16 26.42 49.87 -19.57
CA PRO A 16 25.15 49.24 -19.91
C PRO A 16 25.31 48.09 -20.93
N LEU A 17 26.30 48.14 -21.85
CA LEU A 17 26.58 47.06 -22.79
C LEU A 17 27.08 45.79 -22.07
N VAL A 18 27.94 45.94 -21.07
CA VAL A 18 28.43 44.84 -20.24
C VAL A 18 27.30 44.25 -19.40
N ILE A 19 26.40 45.07 -18.85
CA ILE A 19 25.26 44.60 -18.06
C ILE A 19 24.25 43.84 -18.95
N ILE A 20 23.98 44.34 -20.16
CA ILE A 20 23.10 43.65 -21.13
C ILE A 20 23.72 42.32 -21.58
N GLY A 21 25.04 42.31 -21.86
CA GLY A 21 25.77 41.08 -22.19
C GLY A 21 25.75 40.04 -21.07
N MET A 22 25.86 40.47 -19.81
CA MET A 22 25.82 39.59 -18.65
C MET A 22 24.37 39.08 -18.35
N ALA A 23 23.35 39.87 -18.61
CA ALA A 23 21.95 39.46 -18.50
C ALA A 23 21.56 38.41 -19.56
N ALA A 24 22.09 38.51 -20.78
CA ALA A 24 21.83 37.56 -21.87
C ALA A 24 22.47 36.17 -21.62
N VAL A 25 23.50 36.07 -20.79
CA VAL A 25 24.16 34.80 -20.45
C VAL A 25 23.38 34.02 -19.37
N MET A 26 22.54 34.68 -18.60
CA MET A 26 21.76 34.02 -17.52
C MET A 26 20.50 33.27 -17.99
N GLU A 27 20.06 33.42 -19.23
CA GLU A 27 18.85 32.81 -19.76
C GLU A 27 19.06 31.37 -20.32
N THR A 28 20.27 30.85 -20.32
CA THR A 28 20.53 29.48 -20.79
C THR A 28 20.50 28.43 -19.68
N ALA A 29 19.73 28.63 -18.61
CA ALA A 29 19.35 27.56 -17.72
C ALA A 29 18.40 26.63 -18.48
N CYS A 30 18.93 25.66 -19.22
CA CYS A 30 18.18 24.53 -19.79
C CYS A 30 17.52 23.77 -18.67
N THR A 31 16.29 24.11 -18.34
CA THR A 31 15.41 23.19 -17.60
C THR A 31 15.14 22.01 -18.53
N LYS A 32 15.89 20.93 -18.35
CA LYS A 32 15.69 19.68 -19.04
C LYS A 32 14.26 19.22 -18.66
N ARG A 33 13.29 19.46 -19.53
CA ARG A 33 11.92 19.00 -19.33
C ARG A 33 11.96 17.47 -19.31
N VAL A 34 11.60 16.90 -18.18
CA VAL A 34 11.41 15.46 -18.05
C VAL A 34 10.23 15.09 -18.95
N ARG A 35 10.46 14.19 -19.89
CA ARG A 35 9.41 13.69 -20.77
C ARG A 35 8.69 12.53 -20.11
N PRO A 36 7.38 12.35 -20.39
CA PRO A 36 6.66 11.19 -19.92
C PRO A 36 7.21 9.91 -20.52
N THR A 37 7.21 8.83 -19.73
CA THR A 37 7.68 7.50 -20.15
C THR A 37 6.61 6.44 -19.87
N TYR A 38 6.84 5.21 -20.31
CA TYR A 38 5.99 4.05 -20.03
C TYR A 38 6.72 3.08 -19.12
N ILE A 39 6.01 2.57 -18.11
CA ILE A 39 6.55 1.53 -17.25
C ILE A 39 5.68 0.28 -17.27
N THR A 40 6.30 -0.86 -17.04
CA THR A 40 5.64 -2.12 -16.75
C THR A 40 6.07 -2.60 -15.37
N VAL A 41 5.16 -3.25 -14.67
CA VAL A 41 5.44 -3.88 -13.39
C VAL A 41 5.08 -5.34 -13.50
N ALA A 42 6.08 -6.19 -13.33
CA ALA A 42 5.84 -7.63 -13.24
C ALA A 42 5.03 -7.90 -11.97
N ASP A 43 3.90 -8.62 -12.12
CA ASP A 43 3.02 -8.98 -11.01
C ASP A 43 2.61 -7.76 -10.15
N SER A 44 2.02 -6.75 -10.77
CA SER A 44 1.53 -5.55 -10.07
C SER A 44 0.45 -5.86 -9.02
N ILE A 45 -0.17 -7.01 -9.07
CA ILE A 45 -1.11 -7.55 -8.09
C ILE A 45 -0.52 -8.86 -7.56
N ARG A 46 -0.21 -8.89 -6.25
CA ARG A 46 0.40 -10.05 -5.60
C ARG A 46 -0.46 -10.61 -4.49
N HIS A 47 -0.49 -11.95 -4.42
CA HIS A 47 -1.17 -12.71 -3.37
C HIS A 47 -0.11 -13.41 -2.53
N TYR A 48 -0.08 -13.09 -1.23
CA TYR A 48 0.87 -13.69 -0.31
C TYR A 48 0.23 -14.81 0.50
N TYR A 49 1.04 -15.78 0.89
CA TYR A 49 0.63 -16.80 1.85
C TYR A 49 0.27 -16.17 3.19
N PRO A 50 -0.57 -16.83 3.99
CA PRO A 50 -0.89 -16.36 5.34
C PRO A 50 0.37 -16.12 6.17
N VAL A 51 0.38 -15.01 6.91
CA VAL A 51 1.47 -14.62 7.83
C VAL A 51 0.92 -14.47 9.24
N VAL A 52 1.76 -14.66 10.24
CA VAL A 52 1.36 -14.50 11.64
C VAL A 52 1.40 -13.02 12.01
N SER A 53 0.39 -12.54 12.76
CA SER A 53 0.37 -11.17 13.27
C SER A 53 1.59 -10.90 14.14
N GLY A 54 2.25 -9.77 13.91
CA GLY A 54 3.53 -9.40 14.52
C GLY A 54 4.75 -9.71 13.66
N GLU A 55 4.60 -10.43 12.56
CA GLU A 55 5.66 -10.61 11.58
C GLU A 55 5.70 -9.46 10.57
N VAL A 56 6.89 -9.24 10.00
CA VAL A 56 7.09 -8.28 8.91
C VAL A 56 7.14 -9.05 7.59
N LEU A 57 6.25 -8.69 6.66
CA LEU A 57 6.20 -9.27 5.33
C LEU A 57 6.98 -8.41 4.34
N ASP A 58 8.00 -8.99 3.71
CA ASP A 58 8.75 -8.35 2.65
C ASP A 58 8.01 -8.40 1.32
N LEU A 59 7.79 -7.23 0.73
CA LEU A 59 7.12 -7.06 -0.54
C LEU A 59 8.15 -6.61 -1.59
N THR A 60 8.20 -7.30 -2.71
CA THR A 60 9.17 -7.01 -3.77
C THR A 60 8.46 -6.84 -5.10
N TYR A 61 8.72 -5.72 -5.79
CA TYR A 61 8.18 -5.45 -7.12
C TYR A 61 9.29 -5.06 -8.09
N VAL A 62 9.29 -5.65 -9.27
CA VAL A 62 10.19 -5.27 -10.35
C VAL A 62 9.48 -4.28 -11.25
N VAL A 63 10.00 -3.07 -11.31
CA VAL A 63 9.50 -1.99 -12.16
C VAL A 63 10.48 -1.81 -13.32
N ARG A 64 9.98 -1.94 -14.54
CA ARG A 64 10.74 -1.78 -15.77
C ARG A 64 10.29 -0.54 -16.52
N ASN A 65 11.24 0.25 -16.95
CA ASN A 65 11.00 1.39 -17.85
C ASN A 65 11.05 0.91 -19.31
N GLU A 66 9.92 0.95 -20.00
CA GLU A 66 9.80 0.53 -21.40
C GLU A 66 9.96 1.71 -22.38
N GLY A 67 10.07 2.93 -21.88
CA GLY A 67 10.20 4.11 -22.72
C GLY A 67 11.64 4.51 -22.97
N ASP A 68 11.82 5.55 -23.82
CA ASP A 68 13.11 6.09 -24.23
C ASP A 68 13.64 7.19 -23.29
N ASP A 69 12.81 7.67 -22.38
CA ASP A 69 13.17 8.68 -21.37
C ASP A 69 13.26 8.04 -19.97
N PRO A 70 14.11 8.54 -19.06
CA PRO A 70 14.22 7.98 -17.72
C PRO A 70 12.90 8.13 -16.92
N PHE A 71 12.53 7.09 -16.18
CA PHE A 71 11.42 7.19 -15.24
C PHE A 71 11.93 7.76 -13.91
N LEU A 72 11.39 8.91 -13.54
CA LEU A 72 11.63 9.58 -12.26
C LEU A 72 10.47 9.27 -11.33
N ILE A 73 10.76 8.71 -10.18
CA ILE A 73 9.77 8.49 -9.12
C ILE A 73 9.78 9.74 -8.24
N ASP A 74 8.69 10.50 -8.28
CA ASP A 74 8.55 11.74 -7.52
C ASP A 74 8.09 11.46 -6.09
N ASP A 75 7.20 10.46 -5.90
CA ASP A 75 6.64 10.11 -4.60
C ASP A 75 6.14 8.66 -4.59
N ILE A 76 6.17 8.05 -3.41
CA ILE A 76 5.61 6.72 -3.15
C ILE A 76 4.63 6.83 -1.98
N GLN A 77 3.37 6.50 -2.24
CA GLN A 77 2.30 6.59 -1.26
C GLN A 77 1.68 5.22 -0.97
N PRO A 78 2.06 4.57 0.12
CA PRO A 78 1.35 3.40 0.63
C PRO A 78 -0.06 3.78 1.12
N SER A 79 -1.00 2.82 1.05
CA SER A 79 -2.37 3.01 1.53
C SER A 79 -2.50 3.02 3.06
N CYS A 80 -1.49 2.56 3.79
CA CYS A 80 -1.43 2.61 5.25
C CYS A 80 -0.01 2.93 5.73
N GLY A 81 0.10 3.48 6.95
CA GLY A 81 1.38 3.68 7.63
C GLY A 81 2.02 2.40 8.17
N CYS A 82 1.43 1.24 7.90
CA CYS A 82 1.96 -0.09 8.20
C CYS A 82 2.91 -0.61 7.10
N ILE A 83 3.09 0.15 6.03
CA ILE A 83 3.98 -0.20 4.92
C ILE A 83 5.11 0.81 4.86
N ASP A 84 6.33 0.34 5.06
CA ASP A 84 7.53 1.13 4.85
C ASP A 84 7.95 1.07 3.39
N ALA A 85 8.17 2.25 2.81
CA ALA A 85 8.61 2.44 1.44
C ALA A 85 10.08 2.86 1.39
N PRO A 86 10.84 2.48 0.34
CA PRO A 86 12.19 2.98 0.13
C PRO A 86 12.17 4.50 -0.10
N LYS A 87 13.13 5.21 0.50
CA LYS A 87 13.18 6.69 0.45
C LYS A 87 14.06 7.23 -0.66
N ASP A 88 15.17 6.54 -0.91
CA ASP A 88 16.14 6.97 -1.90
C ASP A 88 16.07 6.02 -3.10
N ILE A 89 15.42 6.47 -4.15
CA ILE A 89 15.25 5.68 -5.37
C ILE A 89 15.85 6.48 -6.52
N ASP A 90 16.81 5.88 -7.18
CA ASP A 90 17.39 6.43 -8.40
C ASP A 90 16.38 6.39 -9.56
N ALA A 91 16.57 7.31 -10.50
CA ALA A 91 15.80 7.26 -11.75
C ALA A 91 16.04 5.93 -12.47
N ILE A 92 14.98 5.34 -13.01
CA ILE A 92 15.12 4.13 -13.82
C ILE A 92 15.50 4.53 -15.26
N PRO A 93 16.70 4.15 -15.74
CA PRO A 93 17.11 4.45 -17.10
C PRO A 93 16.15 3.86 -18.13
N PRO A 94 16.16 4.36 -19.39
CA PRO A 94 15.41 3.76 -20.48
C PRO A 94 15.76 2.27 -20.65
N HIS A 95 14.72 1.46 -20.83
CA HIS A 95 14.82 -0.01 -21.06
C HIS A 95 15.45 -0.82 -19.93
N ASP A 96 15.67 -0.20 -18.77
CA ASP A 96 16.19 -0.84 -17.56
C ASP A 96 15.11 -1.10 -16.53
N SER A 97 15.45 -1.81 -15.45
CA SER A 97 14.53 -2.18 -14.38
C SER A 97 15.18 -2.09 -13.01
N ILE A 98 14.38 -1.73 -12.02
CA ILE A 98 14.79 -1.78 -10.62
C ILE A 98 13.83 -2.65 -9.80
N THR A 99 14.34 -3.14 -8.68
CA THR A 99 13.56 -3.88 -7.70
C THR A 99 13.22 -2.97 -6.53
N LEU A 100 11.94 -2.64 -6.38
CA LEU A 100 11.43 -1.92 -5.22
C LEU A 100 11.11 -2.90 -4.11
N LYS A 101 11.62 -2.62 -2.91
CA LYS A 101 11.39 -3.42 -1.71
C LYS A 101 10.60 -2.59 -0.71
N PHE A 102 9.51 -3.17 -0.22
CA PHE A 102 8.68 -2.61 0.83
C PHE A 102 8.59 -3.62 1.97
N SER A 103 8.30 -3.15 3.18
CA SER A 103 8.01 -4.02 4.31
C SER A 103 6.63 -3.69 4.88
N PHE A 104 5.84 -4.72 5.13
CA PHE A 104 4.51 -4.60 5.72
C PHE A 104 4.50 -5.16 7.13
N ASP A 105 4.27 -4.30 8.12
CA ASP A 105 4.11 -4.65 9.52
C ASP A 105 2.69 -5.16 9.78
N THR A 106 2.57 -6.42 10.15
CA THR A 106 1.29 -7.08 10.38
C THR A 106 0.74 -6.93 11.80
N THR A 107 1.48 -6.27 12.72
CA THR A 107 1.18 -6.22 14.16
C THR A 107 -0.25 -5.75 14.47
N LYS A 108 -0.80 -4.83 13.67
CA LYS A 108 -2.13 -4.26 13.88
C LYS A 108 -3.20 -4.85 12.96
N ASN A 109 -2.88 -5.91 12.23
CA ASN A 109 -3.76 -6.49 11.24
C ASN A 109 -4.11 -7.93 11.62
N ILE A 110 -5.38 -8.31 11.47
CA ILE A 110 -5.87 -9.70 11.60
C ILE A 110 -6.92 -9.94 10.53
N GLY A 111 -6.87 -11.12 9.91
CA GLY A 111 -7.76 -11.52 8.84
C GLY A 111 -7.25 -11.11 7.46
N TYR A 112 -8.14 -11.11 6.48
CA TYR A 112 -7.81 -10.75 5.11
C TYR A 112 -7.59 -9.24 4.98
N VAL A 113 -6.42 -8.85 4.50
CA VAL A 113 -6.07 -7.46 4.23
C VAL A 113 -5.65 -7.30 2.78
N ARG A 114 -6.01 -6.17 2.18
CA ARG A 114 -5.60 -5.76 0.84
C ARG A 114 -5.13 -4.31 0.87
N HIS A 115 -3.92 -4.09 0.40
CA HIS A 115 -3.30 -2.78 0.37
C HIS A 115 -2.82 -2.41 -1.02
N SER A 116 -2.66 -1.11 -1.24
CA SER A 116 -2.10 -0.58 -2.48
C SER A 116 -0.97 0.40 -2.17
N ILE A 117 -0.02 0.47 -3.10
CA ILE A 117 1.10 1.40 -3.08
C ILE A 117 1.05 2.16 -4.40
N ARG A 118 1.00 3.48 -4.35
CA ARG A 118 0.99 4.34 -5.53
C ARG A 118 2.38 4.89 -5.76
N LEU A 119 2.88 4.70 -6.97
CA LEU A 119 4.14 5.28 -7.45
C LEU A 119 3.80 6.47 -8.32
N PHE A 120 4.16 7.66 -7.91
CA PHE A 120 3.97 8.89 -8.69
C PHE A 120 5.25 9.23 -9.45
N GLY A 121 5.10 9.79 -10.65
CA GLY A 121 6.23 10.18 -11.49
C GLY A 121 5.81 10.52 -12.91
N ASN A 122 6.79 10.65 -13.82
CA ASN A 122 6.56 10.98 -15.22
C ASN A 122 6.02 9.82 -16.07
N VAL A 123 5.17 8.97 -15.51
CA VAL A 123 4.60 7.79 -16.17
C VAL A 123 3.27 8.08 -16.86
N LEU A 124 3.10 7.58 -18.07
CA LEU A 124 1.84 7.64 -18.81
C LEU A 124 0.90 6.48 -18.41
N PRO A 125 -0.45 6.68 -18.50
CA PRO A 125 -1.15 7.91 -18.94
C PRO A 125 -1.51 8.88 -17.80
N ARG A 126 -1.35 8.47 -16.54
CA ARG A 126 -1.93 9.18 -15.37
C ARG A 126 -0.92 9.81 -14.43
N GLY A 127 0.38 9.73 -14.73
CA GLY A 127 1.43 10.18 -13.81
C GLY A 127 1.59 9.28 -12.58
N MET A 128 0.97 8.09 -12.59
CA MET A 128 1.08 7.14 -11.47
C MET A 128 0.90 5.69 -11.92
N ALA A 129 1.53 4.78 -11.19
CA ALA A 129 1.30 3.34 -11.22
C ALA A 129 0.81 2.84 -9.87
N ILE A 130 0.07 1.74 -9.85
CA ILE A 130 -0.50 1.16 -8.63
C ILE A 130 0.02 -0.27 -8.49
N LEU A 131 0.63 -0.55 -7.36
CA LEU A 131 0.99 -1.88 -6.90
C LEU A 131 -0.05 -2.31 -5.86
N THR A 132 -0.47 -3.56 -5.90
CA THR A 132 -1.47 -4.08 -4.96
C THR A 132 -0.98 -5.40 -4.41
N PHE A 133 -1.23 -5.65 -3.14
CA PHE A 133 -1.05 -6.97 -2.55
C PHE A 133 -2.19 -7.30 -1.59
N ASP A 134 -2.39 -8.58 -1.39
CA ASP A 134 -3.26 -9.09 -0.34
C ASP A 134 -2.60 -10.25 0.40
N VAL A 135 -2.98 -10.41 1.65
CA VAL A 135 -2.49 -11.43 2.55
C VAL A 135 -3.53 -11.71 3.64
N ASN A 136 -3.59 -12.94 4.11
CA ASN A 136 -4.37 -13.28 5.30
C ASN A 136 -3.46 -13.28 6.52
N VAL A 137 -3.69 -12.35 7.46
CA VAL A 137 -2.94 -12.26 8.71
C VAL A 137 -3.65 -13.09 9.77
N VAL A 138 -2.97 -14.12 10.28
CA VAL A 138 -3.50 -15.04 11.28
C VAL A 138 -3.00 -14.66 12.68
N PRO A 139 -3.81 -14.80 13.72
CA PRO A 139 -3.34 -14.56 15.08
C PRO A 139 -2.25 -15.59 15.46
N PRO A 140 -1.33 -15.25 16.39
CA PRO A 140 -0.35 -16.19 16.90
C PRO A 140 -1.05 -17.41 17.51
N SER A 141 -0.48 -18.60 17.32
CA SER A 141 -1.08 -19.87 17.76
C SER A 141 -1.30 -19.95 19.27
N PHE A 142 -0.54 -19.21 20.06
CA PHE A 142 -0.70 -19.15 21.52
C PHE A 142 -1.92 -18.31 21.96
N ASP A 143 -2.46 -17.46 21.08
CA ASP A 143 -3.70 -16.70 21.34
C ASP A 143 -4.96 -17.47 20.87
N GLN A 144 -4.78 -18.58 20.18
CA GLN A 144 -5.90 -19.44 19.82
C GLN A 144 -6.12 -20.43 20.96
N PRO A 145 -7.25 -20.31 21.68
CA PRO A 145 -7.58 -21.31 22.68
C PRO A 145 -7.70 -22.68 21.99
N ASP A 146 -7.04 -23.69 22.56
CA ASP A 146 -7.07 -25.05 22.05
C ASP A 146 -8.52 -25.52 21.96
N TYR A 147 -8.81 -26.38 20.97
CA TYR A 147 -10.15 -26.94 20.79
C TYR A 147 -10.66 -27.60 22.09
N GLU A 148 -9.77 -28.25 22.84
CA GLU A 148 -10.11 -28.87 24.13
C GLU A 148 -10.46 -27.82 25.19
N GLU A 149 -9.77 -26.69 25.20
CA GLU A 149 -10.04 -25.56 26.11
C GLU A 149 -11.39 -24.92 25.80
N VAL A 150 -11.69 -24.63 24.53
CA VAL A 150 -12.97 -24.11 24.08
C VAL A 150 -14.10 -25.09 24.40
N HIS A 151 -13.84 -26.39 24.21
CA HIS A 151 -14.83 -27.43 24.52
C HIS A 151 -15.04 -27.58 26.02
N SER A 152 -13.99 -27.49 26.84
CA SER A 152 -14.08 -27.55 28.30
C SER A 152 -14.84 -26.35 28.89
N GLN A 153 -14.57 -25.14 28.36
CA GLN A 153 -15.29 -23.92 28.71
C GLN A 153 -16.79 -24.02 28.33
N ARG A 154 -17.07 -24.53 27.13
CA ARG A 154 -18.50 -24.78 26.72
C ARG A 154 -19.19 -25.80 27.61
N ARG A 155 -18.47 -26.87 28.02
CA ARG A 155 -19.01 -27.85 28.96
C ARG A 155 -19.27 -27.23 30.33
N ALA A 156 -18.33 -26.46 30.87
CA ALA A 156 -18.49 -25.80 32.16
C ALA A 156 -19.70 -24.88 32.16
N ASN A 157 -19.86 -24.06 31.13
CA ASN A 157 -21.02 -23.18 30.98
C ASN A 157 -22.34 -23.96 30.82
N ASN A 158 -22.34 -25.08 30.08
CA ASN A 158 -23.51 -25.94 29.94
C ASN A 158 -23.88 -26.69 31.23
N VAL A 159 -22.88 -27.07 32.06
CA VAL A 159 -23.12 -27.69 33.36
C VAL A 159 -23.71 -26.69 34.32
N GLU A 160 -23.28 -25.44 34.32
CA GLU A 160 -23.84 -24.38 35.13
C GLU A 160 -25.30 -24.09 34.74
N GLU A 161 -25.58 -24.07 33.43
CA GLU A 161 -26.97 -23.95 32.89
C GLU A 161 -27.85 -25.13 33.24
N LEU A 162 -27.29 -26.36 33.33
CA LEU A 162 -27.98 -27.57 33.75
C LEU A 162 -28.35 -27.57 35.24
N VAL A 163 -27.46 -27.05 36.10
CA VAL A 163 -27.68 -26.95 37.54
C VAL A 163 -28.72 -25.89 37.87
N ASP A 164 -28.75 -24.80 37.12
CA ASP A 164 -29.73 -23.73 37.29
C ASP A 164 -31.12 -24.04 36.64
N GLY A 165 -31.29 -25.18 36.02
CA GLY A 165 -32.56 -25.60 35.38
C GLY A 165 -32.90 -24.87 34.08
N LYS A 166 -31.97 -24.08 33.55
CA LYS A 166 -32.18 -23.32 32.31
C LYS A 166 -31.74 -24.09 31.04
N ALA A 167 -31.02 -25.18 31.21
CA ALA A 167 -30.48 -25.95 30.08
C ALA A 167 -31.52 -26.87 29.41
N SER A 168 -32.68 -27.04 30.00
CA SER A 168 -33.76 -27.87 29.41
C SER A 168 -34.36 -27.27 28.13
N GLU A 169 -34.08 -25.97 27.85
CA GLU A 169 -34.60 -25.32 26.66
C GLU A 169 -33.61 -25.39 25.46
N LYS A 170 -32.36 -25.81 25.67
CA LYS A 170 -31.32 -25.88 24.61
C LYS A 170 -30.81 -27.29 24.33
N GLY A 171 -31.72 -28.26 24.27
CA GLY A 171 -31.36 -29.61 23.81
C GLY A 171 -30.99 -29.62 22.33
N TYR A 172 -30.01 -30.47 21.97
CA TYR A 172 -29.49 -30.61 20.61
C TYR A 172 -30.55 -30.88 19.54
N TYR A 173 -31.78 -31.21 19.94
CA TYR A 173 -32.92 -31.54 19.09
C TYR A 173 -34.17 -30.69 19.33
N THR A 174 -34.11 -29.70 20.19
CA THR A 174 -35.23 -28.81 20.43
C THR A 174 -34.96 -27.42 19.91
N ALA A 175 -35.63 -27.03 18.83
CA ALA A 175 -35.73 -25.63 18.49
C ALA A 175 -36.35 -24.85 19.68
N PRO A 176 -35.95 -23.59 19.94
CA PRO A 176 -36.41 -22.80 21.09
C PRO A 176 -37.94 -22.72 21.22
N ASP A 177 -38.69 -23.00 20.16
CA ASP A 177 -40.15 -22.95 20.12
C ASP A 177 -40.84 -24.32 20.06
N ALA A 178 -40.09 -25.43 20.10
CA ALA A 178 -40.69 -26.78 19.97
C ALA A 178 -41.49 -27.21 21.18
N SER A 179 -41.42 -26.47 22.31
CA SER A 179 -42.19 -26.77 23.52
C SER A 179 -43.66 -26.29 23.45
N ARG A 180 -44.03 -25.49 22.45
CA ARG A 180 -45.39 -24.91 22.37
C ARG A 180 -46.28 -25.49 21.28
N ASP A 181 -45.74 -26.20 20.30
CA ASP A 181 -46.56 -26.80 19.26
C ASP A 181 -46.02 -28.16 18.81
N SER A 182 -46.52 -29.21 19.46
CA SER A 182 -46.24 -30.61 19.11
C SER A 182 -46.79 -31.02 17.74
N ARG A 183 -47.19 -30.07 16.89
CA ARG A 183 -47.76 -30.30 15.56
C ARG A 183 -46.98 -29.65 14.42
N GLN A 184 -45.82 -29.03 14.68
CA GLN A 184 -44.97 -28.60 13.58
C GLN A 184 -44.20 -29.80 13.03
N HIS A 185 -44.69 -30.33 11.92
CA HIS A 185 -43.95 -31.26 11.06
C HIS A 185 -42.58 -30.64 10.68
N VAL A 186 -41.53 -31.22 11.21
CA VAL A 186 -40.17 -30.97 10.71
C VAL A 186 -40.17 -31.39 9.23
N ARG A 187 -40.17 -30.39 8.33
CA ARG A 187 -40.02 -30.61 6.89
C ARG A 187 -38.58 -30.89 6.61
N TYR A 188 -38.25 -32.16 6.42
CA TYR A 188 -36.92 -32.52 5.92
C TYR A 188 -36.84 -32.19 4.42
N PRO A 189 -35.79 -31.44 3.94
CA PRO A 189 -35.69 -30.97 2.56
C PRO A 189 -35.51 -32.10 1.51
N TRP A 190 -35.44 -33.37 1.95
CA TRP A 190 -35.25 -34.55 1.10
C TRP A 190 -36.46 -35.52 1.12
N ARG A 191 -37.59 -35.09 1.64
CA ARG A 191 -38.79 -35.90 1.64
C ARG A 191 -39.89 -35.16 0.88
N ASP A 192 -39.98 -35.49 -0.41
CA ASP A 192 -41.17 -35.28 -1.23
C ASP A 192 -42.14 -36.43 -1.05
#